data_87a7c2c48a0af12a7959dd4142801fd2
#
_entry.id   87a7c2c48a0af12a7959dd4142801fd2
#
_cell.length_a   1.000
_cell.length_b   1.000
_cell.length_c   1.000
_cell.angle_alpha   90.00
_cell.angle_beta   90.00
_cell.angle_gamma   90.00
#
_symmetry.space_group_name_H-M   'P 1'
#
loop_
_entity.id
_entity.type
_entity.pdbx_description
1 polymer ?
#
loop_
_entity_poly.entity_id
_entity_poly.type
_entity_poly.pdbx_seq_one_letter_code
_entity_poly.pdbx_strand_id
1 'polypeptide(L)'
;MLKGLIFDFDGLIVDTETVIYETWADLYKQNGQILELIDYKQCVGSDFGQFDPGKELEKRCGKTFDWNALNQEREVTIREKLKTQKERPGIISFLDEAKKIGLKTAIASSSSKAWVVGWVERLQIKHYFEQFLNRDDVKKIKPAPDLFLASCKALEISTSETLVLEDSENGLKAATAAGIKCAIVTNEITEGGNFSDSVLQTDNFSDNRLKKLLFDL
;
A
#
# COMPACT_ATOMS: atom_id res chain seq x y z
N MET A 1 21.67 4.28 12.77
CA MET A 1 20.61 5.09 13.44
C MET A 1 19.60 5.48 12.36
N LEU A 2 18.33 5.27 12.63
CA LEU A 2 17.24 5.59 11.72
C LEU A 2 17.15 7.11 11.48
N LYS A 3 16.96 7.51 10.21
CA LYS A 3 16.79 8.91 9.81
C LYS A 3 15.49 9.19 9.08
N GLY A 4 14.84 8.14 8.54
CA GLY A 4 13.59 8.33 7.85
C GLY A 4 12.72 7.10 7.72
N LEU A 5 11.44 7.36 7.47
CA LEU A 5 10.40 6.39 7.26
C LEU A 5 9.78 6.57 5.88
N ILE A 6 9.56 5.48 5.19
CA ILE A 6 8.81 5.49 3.94
C ILE A 6 7.57 4.63 4.15
N PHE A 7 6.42 5.22 3.92
CA PHE A 7 5.11 4.58 4.08
C PHE A 7 4.55 4.17 2.73
N ASP A 8 4.06 2.96 2.62
CA ASP A 8 3.05 2.69 1.62
C ASP A 8 1.78 3.50 1.91
N PHE A 9 0.81 3.50 0.99
CA PHE A 9 -0.41 4.28 1.15
C PHE A 9 -1.65 3.38 1.24
N ASP A 10 -1.95 2.64 0.18
CA ASP A 10 -3.16 1.84 0.05
C ASP A 10 -3.10 0.58 0.93
N GLY A 11 -4.10 0.38 1.79
CA GLY A 11 -4.06 -0.71 2.77
C GLY A 11 -3.26 -0.40 4.03
N LEU A 12 -2.28 0.53 3.96
CA LEU A 12 -1.43 0.90 5.09
C LEU A 12 -1.90 2.17 5.82
N ILE A 13 -1.92 3.31 5.15
CA ILE A 13 -2.40 4.58 5.74
C ILE A 13 -3.91 4.61 5.74
N VAL A 14 -4.52 4.17 4.66
CA VAL A 14 -5.97 4.06 4.49
C VAL A 14 -6.30 2.65 4.04
N ASP A 15 -7.30 2.03 4.65
CA ASP A 15 -7.82 0.75 4.18
C ASP A 15 -8.67 0.96 2.92
N THR A 16 -8.02 0.97 1.78
CA THR A 16 -8.64 1.03 0.45
C THR A 16 -8.77 -0.35 -0.17
N GLU A 17 -7.90 -1.30 0.21
CA GLU A 17 -7.80 -2.62 -0.41
C GLU A 17 -9.05 -3.48 -0.16
N THR A 18 -9.64 -3.40 1.03
CA THR A 18 -10.89 -4.12 1.34
C THR A 18 -12.00 -3.72 0.36
N VAL A 19 -12.19 -2.43 0.13
CA VAL A 19 -13.23 -1.94 -0.80
C VAL A 19 -12.92 -2.30 -2.25
N ILE A 20 -11.65 -2.23 -2.64
CA ILE A 20 -11.23 -2.61 -4.01
C ILE A 20 -11.48 -4.10 -4.25
N TYR A 21 -11.11 -4.97 -3.29
CA TYR A 21 -11.41 -6.40 -3.36
C TYR A 21 -12.91 -6.69 -3.45
N GLU A 22 -13.72 -6.05 -2.59
CA GLU A 22 -15.17 -6.23 -2.60
C GLU A 22 -15.77 -5.92 -3.99
N THR A 23 -15.33 -4.85 -4.65
CA THR A 23 -15.84 -4.52 -5.99
C THR A 23 -15.44 -5.55 -7.06
N TRP A 24 -14.29 -6.19 -6.91
CA TRP A 24 -13.91 -7.33 -7.75
C TRP A 24 -14.74 -8.57 -7.42
N ALA A 25 -14.91 -8.90 -6.14
CA ALA A 25 -15.70 -10.04 -5.68
C ALA A 25 -17.17 -9.93 -6.14
N ASP A 26 -17.75 -8.72 -6.07
CA ASP A 26 -19.09 -8.43 -6.56
C ASP A 26 -19.20 -8.67 -8.08
N LEU A 27 -18.22 -8.23 -8.86
CA LEU A 27 -18.18 -8.45 -10.30
C LEU A 27 -18.07 -9.96 -10.65
N TYR A 28 -17.26 -10.71 -9.92
CA TYR A 28 -17.19 -12.17 -10.06
C TYR A 28 -18.53 -12.81 -9.76
N LYS A 29 -19.16 -12.45 -8.64
CA LYS A 29 -20.47 -12.96 -8.22
C LYS A 29 -21.58 -12.68 -9.25
N GLN A 30 -21.60 -11.49 -9.83
CA GLN A 30 -22.54 -11.13 -10.90
C GLN A 30 -22.41 -12.02 -12.16
N ASN A 31 -21.23 -12.62 -12.35
CA ASN A 31 -20.95 -13.55 -13.44
C ASN A 31 -20.94 -15.03 -13.01
N GLY A 32 -21.51 -15.35 -11.84
CA GLY A 32 -21.59 -16.73 -11.33
C GLY A 32 -20.25 -17.34 -10.93
N GLN A 33 -19.24 -16.50 -10.65
CA GLN A 33 -17.89 -16.90 -10.27
C GLN A 33 -17.58 -16.46 -8.82
N ILE A 34 -16.53 -17.02 -8.24
CA ILE A 34 -16.01 -16.63 -6.93
C ILE A 34 -14.56 -16.18 -7.12
N LEU A 35 -14.23 -15.00 -6.59
CA LEU A 35 -12.86 -14.55 -6.46
C LEU A 35 -12.34 -14.93 -5.08
N GLU A 36 -11.45 -15.90 -5.02
CA GLU A 36 -10.83 -16.29 -3.77
C GLU A 36 -9.84 -15.22 -3.31
N LEU A 37 -9.85 -14.88 -2.02
CA LEU A 37 -8.96 -13.86 -1.46
C LEU A 37 -7.48 -14.24 -1.64
N ILE A 38 -7.16 -15.53 -1.57
CA ILE A 38 -5.78 -16.01 -1.76
C ILE A 38 -5.24 -15.71 -3.17
N ASP A 39 -6.11 -15.76 -4.19
CA ASP A 39 -5.73 -15.40 -5.56
C ASP A 39 -5.53 -13.88 -5.66
N TYR A 40 -6.47 -13.09 -5.11
CA TYR A 40 -6.41 -11.64 -5.16
C TYR A 40 -5.18 -11.04 -4.45
N LYS A 41 -4.75 -11.62 -3.34
CA LYS A 41 -3.55 -11.19 -2.58
C LYS A 41 -2.30 -11.09 -3.46
N GLN A 42 -2.21 -11.84 -4.54
CA GLN A 42 -1.04 -11.83 -5.44
C GLN A 42 -0.85 -10.49 -6.16
N CYS A 43 -1.91 -9.69 -6.33
CA CYS A 43 -1.83 -8.38 -6.98
C CYS A 43 -1.87 -7.19 -6.01
N VAL A 44 -2.14 -7.42 -4.72
CA VAL A 44 -2.18 -6.34 -3.71
C VAL A 44 -0.83 -5.62 -3.60
N GLY A 45 -0.87 -4.29 -3.53
CA GLY A 45 0.32 -3.44 -3.45
C GLY A 45 1.09 -3.27 -4.77
N SER A 46 0.60 -3.83 -5.89
CA SER A 46 1.27 -3.82 -7.19
C SER A 46 0.29 -3.58 -8.35
N ASP A 47 0.76 -3.87 -9.55
CA ASP A 47 -0.11 -4.04 -10.73
C ASP A 47 -0.59 -5.51 -10.84
N PHE A 48 -1.35 -5.78 -11.89
CA PHE A 48 -1.90 -7.11 -12.15
C PHE A 48 -0.90 -8.09 -12.80
N GLY A 49 0.42 -7.87 -12.61
CA GLY A 49 1.44 -8.65 -13.29
C GLY A 49 1.47 -10.14 -12.90
N GLN A 50 1.22 -10.47 -11.63
CA GLN A 50 1.19 -11.85 -11.14
C GLN A 50 -0.22 -12.46 -11.21
N PHE A 51 -1.24 -11.70 -10.90
CA PHE A 51 -2.64 -12.09 -11.00
C PHE A 51 -3.46 -10.90 -11.50
N ASP A 52 -4.13 -11.10 -12.63
CA ASP A 52 -5.04 -10.12 -13.21
C ASP A 52 -6.48 -10.61 -13.03
N PRO A 53 -7.23 -10.03 -12.07
CA PRO A 53 -8.59 -10.49 -11.79
C PRO A 53 -9.54 -10.33 -12.99
N GLY A 54 -9.27 -9.35 -13.87
CA GLY A 54 -10.06 -9.17 -15.09
C GLY A 54 -9.83 -10.30 -16.10
N LYS A 55 -8.58 -10.60 -16.42
CA LYS A 55 -8.24 -11.70 -17.32
C LYS A 55 -8.68 -13.06 -16.80
N GLU A 56 -8.54 -13.28 -15.49
CA GLU A 56 -9.00 -14.53 -14.88
C GLU A 56 -10.53 -14.66 -14.96
N LEU A 57 -11.27 -13.57 -14.76
CA LEU A 57 -12.74 -13.58 -14.92
C LEU A 57 -13.14 -13.90 -16.37
N GLU A 58 -12.50 -13.28 -17.37
CA GLU A 58 -12.74 -13.58 -18.79
C GLU A 58 -12.51 -15.05 -19.09
N LYS A 59 -11.39 -15.59 -18.61
CA LYS A 59 -11.03 -17.00 -18.77
C LYS A 59 -12.09 -17.92 -18.16
N ARG A 60 -12.54 -17.66 -16.92
CA ARG A 60 -13.56 -18.47 -16.24
C ARG A 60 -14.93 -18.37 -16.91
N CYS A 61 -15.27 -17.21 -17.45
CA CYS A 61 -16.57 -16.98 -18.12
C CYS A 61 -16.56 -17.38 -19.60
N GLY A 62 -15.41 -17.56 -20.23
CA GLY A 62 -15.27 -17.83 -21.66
C GLY A 62 -15.76 -16.67 -22.55
N LYS A 63 -15.73 -15.43 -22.06
CA LYS A 63 -16.18 -14.22 -22.78
C LYS A 63 -15.29 -13.03 -22.43
N THR A 64 -15.26 -12.01 -23.29
CA THR A 64 -14.61 -10.73 -23.04
C THR A 64 -15.57 -9.73 -22.42
N PHE A 65 -15.04 -8.74 -21.74
CA PHE A 65 -15.80 -7.66 -21.10
C PHE A 65 -15.37 -6.28 -21.63
N ASP A 66 -16.28 -5.33 -21.58
CA ASP A 66 -15.94 -3.91 -21.76
C ASP A 66 -15.29 -3.38 -20.46
N TRP A 67 -13.97 -3.55 -20.35
CA TRP A 67 -13.22 -3.13 -19.17
C TRP A 67 -13.24 -1.62 -18.94
N ASN A 68 -13.43 -0.82 -19.99
CA ASN A 68 -13.52 0.63 -19.82
C ASN A 68 -14.81 0.98 -19.06
N ALA A 69 -15.94 0.45 -19.47
CA ALA A 69 -17.22 0.67 -18.80
C ALA A 69 -17.21 0.10 -17.37
N LEU A 70 -16.80 -1.16 -17.20
CA LEU A 70 -16.77 -1.82 -15.88
C LEU A 70 -15.83 -1.14 -14.89
N ASN A 71 -14.65 -0.71 -15.33
CA ASN A 71 -13.71 -0.02 -14.44
C ASN A 71 -14.22 1.37 -14.05
N GLN A 72 -14.94 2.08 -14.95
CA GLN A 72 -15.60 3.33 -14.59
C GLN A 72 -16.69 3.12 -13.52
N GLU A 73 -17.53 2.11 -13.68
CA GLU A 73 -18.56 1.76 -12.69
C GLU A 73 -17.95 1.37 -11.35
N ARG A 74 -16.90 0.54 -11.37
CA ARG A 74 -16.18 0.16 -10.16
C ARG A 74 -15.50 1.36 -9.49
N GLU A 75 -14.89 2.26 -10.25
CA GLU A 75 -14.28 3.47 -9.71
C GLU A 75 -15.30 4.36 -8.99
N VAL A 76 -16.49 4.54 -9.56
CA VAL A 76 -17.59 5.27 -8.91
C VAL A 76 -17.98 4.58 -7.61
N THR A 77 -18.16 3.27 -7.62
CA THR A 77 -18.52 2.48 -6.44
C THR A 77 -17.45 2.57 -5.35
N ILE A 78 -16.16 2.44 -5.73
CA ILE A 78 -15.03 2.57 -4.81
C ILE A 78 -15.02 3.96 -4.17
N ARG A 79 -15.17 5.03 -4.96
CA ARG A 79 -15.19 6.40 -4.45
C ARG A 79 -16.34 6.63 -3.46
N GLU A 80 -17.54 6.14 -3.75
CA GLU A 80 -18.67 6.28 -2.85
C GLU A 80 -18.48 5.48 -1.55
N LYS A 81 -18.04 4.22 -1.62
CA LYS A 81 -17.76 3.41 -0.43
C LYS A 81 -16.66 4.03 0.44
N LEU A 82 -15.63 4.61 -0.17
CA LEU A 82 -14.51 5.24 0.53
C LEU A 82 -14.76 6.68 0.95
N LYS A 83 -15.93 7.25 0.68
CA LYS A 83 -16.24 8.67 0.93
C LYS A 83 -16.07 9.08 2.39
N THR A 84 -16.38 8.20 3.33
CA THR A 84 -16.24 8.43 4.78
C THR A 84 -15.03 7.73 5.40
N GLN A 85 -14.23 7.05 4.57
CA GLN A 85 -13.06 6.33 5.05
C GLN A 85 -12.04 7.31 5.64
N LYS A 86 -11.46 6.90 6.75
CA LYS A 86 -10.43 7.64 7.49
C LYS A 86 -9.10 6.89 7.40
N GLU A 87 -8.08 7.53 7.91
CA GLU A 87 -6.80 6.89 8.18
C GLU A 87 -6.94 5.73 9.16
N ARG A 88 -6.06 4.75 9.04
CA ARG A 88 -6.07 3.59 9.95
C ARG A 88 -5.75 4.01 11.39
N PRO A 89 -6.38 3.34 12.38
CA PRO A 89 -6.18 3.65 13.78
C PRO A 89 -4.70 3.62 14.20
N GLY A 90 -4.27 4.65 14.92
CA GLY A 90 -2.90 4.75 15.47
C GLY A 90 -1.87 5.38 14.53
N ILE A 91 -2.14 5.50 13.21
CA ILE A 91 -1.17 6.07 12.27
C ILE A 91 -0.79 7.51 12.61
N ILE A 92 -1.76 8.36 12.98
CA ILE A 92 -1.48 9.75 13.34
C ILE A 92 -0.55 9.82 14.56
N SER A 93 -0.84 9.06 15.61
CA SER A 93 0.02 9.01 16.79
C SER A 93 1.45 8.51 16.46
N PHE A 94 1.57 7.56 15.53
CA PHE A 94 2.86 7.06 15.07
C PHE A 94 3.64 8.13 14.26
N LEU A 95 2.95 8.86 13.39
CA LEU A 95 3.52 9.98 12.63
C LEU A 95 3.95 11.14 13.54
N ASP A 96 3.16 11.46 14.59
CA ASP A 96 3.52 12.46 15.59
C ASP A 96 4.82 12.09 16.34
N GLU A 97 4.97 10.82 16.73
CA GLU A 97 6.18 10.32 17.36
C GLU A 97 7.39 10.42 16.42
N ALA A 98 7.24 9.99 15.17
CA ALA A 98 8.29 10.08 14.15
C ALA A 98 8.75 11.53 13.93
N LYS A 99 7.81 12.45 13.81
CA LYS A 99 8.06 13.88 13.64
C LYS A 99 8.75 14.49 14.86
N LYS A 100 8.30 14.11 16.07
CA LYS A 100 8.88 14.62 17.34
C LYS A 100 10.36 14.26 17.49
N ILE A 101 10.79 13.10 16.99
CA ILE A 101 12.20 12.68 17.03
C ILE A 101 12.98 13.07 15.77
N GLY A 102 12.36 13.84 14.87
CA GLY A 102 13.02 14.43 13.71
C GLY A 102 13.26 13.48 12.54
N LEU A 103 12.48 12.39 12.42
CA LEU A 103 12.58 11.51 11.26
C LEU A 103 11.96 12.17 10.03
N LYS A 104 12.64 12.10 8.89
CA LYS A 104 12.10 12.45 7.58
C LYS A 104 11.08 11.40 7.14
N THR A 105 10.02 11.82 6.46
CA THR A 105 8.96 10.90 6.06
C THR A 105 8.56 11.08 4.61
N ALA A 106 8.27 9.98 3.93
CA ALA A 106 7.75 9.97 2.56
C ALA A 106 6.62 8.95 2.42
N ILE A 107 5.76 9.19 1.43
CA ILE A 107 4.83 8.19 0.89
C ILE A 107 5.44 7.60 -0.38
N ALA A 108 5.35 6.27 -0.54
CA ALA A 108 5.75 5.52 -1.73
C ALA A 108 4.64 4.54 -2.14
N SER A 109 3.79 4.91 -3.09
CA SER A 109 2.62 4.14 -3.50
C SER A 109 2.67 3.70 -4.96
N SER A 110 2.16 2.49 -5.23
CA SER A 110 1.92 2.00 -6.60
C SER A 110 0.71 2.65 -7.29
N SER A 111 -0.02 3.49 -6.58
CA SER A 111 -1.17 4.24 -7.10
C SER A 111 -0.75 5.51 -7.85
N SER A 112 -1.70 6.15 -8.54
CA SER A 112 -1.46 7.39 -9.26
C SER A 112 -1.27 8.58 -8.31
N LYS A 113 -0.57 9.61 -8.78
CA LYS A 113 -0.41 10.87 -8.04
C LYS A 113 -1.74 11.50 -7.63
N ALA A 114 -2.69 11.52 -8.55
CA ALA A 114 -4.01 12.11 -8.28
C ALA A 114 -4.75 11.38 -7.14
N TRP A 115 -4.61 10.06 -7.06
CA TRP A 115 -5.18 9.24 -5.98
C TRP A 115 -4.54 9.58 -4.64
N VAL A 116 -3.22 9.47 -4.54
CA VAL A 116 -2.48 9.70 -3.28
C VAL A 116 -2.67 11.13 -2.77
N VAL A 117 -2.49 12.14 -3.64
CA VAL A 117 -2.62 13.55 -3.25
C VAL A 117 -4.04 13.88 -2.82
N GLY A 118 -5.05 13.40 -3.56
CA GLY A 118 -6.45 13.62 -3.20
C GLY A 118 -6.80 13.07 -1.80
N TRP A 119 -6.25 11.92 -1.44
CA TRP A 119 -6.42 11.35 -0.12
C TRP A 119 -5.68 12.11 0.98
N VAL A 120 -4.42 12.44 0.75
CA VAL A 120 -3.58 13.14 1.72
C VAL A 120 -4.16 14.52 2.06
N GLU A 121 -4.73 15.21 1.06
CA GLU A 121 -5.42 16.49 1.24
C GLU A 121 -6.74 16.32 2.00
N ARG A 122 -7.54 15.31 1.64
CA ARG A 122 -8.83 15.01 2.31
C ARG A 122 -8.63 14.68 3.79
N LEU A 123 -7.61 13.89 4.11
CA LEU A 123 -7.28 13.49 5.49
C LEU A 123 -6.50 14.58 6.25
N GLN A 124 -6.07 15.65 5.56
CA GLN A 124 -5.26 16.73 6.14
C GLN A 124 -3.92 16.28 6.75
N ILE A 125 -3.35 15.17 6.23
CA ILE A 125 -2.10 14.57 6.73
C ILE A 125 -0.86 14.96 5.94
N LYS A 126 -0.99 15.83 4.93
CA LYS A 126 0.11 16.27 4.06
C LYS A 126 1.31 16.81 4.82
N HIS A 127 1.06 17.49 5.94
CA HIS A 127 2.08 18.13 6.77
C HIS A 127 3.00 17.16 7.54
N TYR A 128 2.71 15.86 7.49
CA TYR A 128 3.58 14.81 8.03
C TYR A 128 4.63 14.37 7.03
N PHE A 129 4.46 14.58 5.74
CA PHE A 129 5.32 14.00 4.71
C PHE A 129 6.08 15.06 3.92
N GLU A 130 7.38 14.85 3.75
CA GLU A 130 8.25 15.72 2.95
C GLU A 130 8.19 15.36 1.46
N GLN A 131 7.97 14.09 1.13
CA GLN A 131 7.98 13.58 -0.24
C GLN A 131 6.80 12.62 -0.52
N PHE A 132 6.36 12.62 -1.78
CA PHE A 132 5.26 11.81 -2.27
C PHE A 132 5.68 11.17 -3.58
N LEU A 133 6.11 9.91 -3.53
CA LEU A 133 6.48 9.12 -4.70
C LEU A 133 5.34 8.18 -5.07
N ASN A 134 5.03 8.12 -6.36
CA ASN A 134 3.89 7.37 -6.88
C ASN A 134 4.25 6.73 -8.24
N ARG A 135 3.33 5.95 -8.83
CA ARG A 135 3.59 5.27 -10.11
C ARG A 135 4.08 6.19 -11.22
N ASP A 136 3.71 7.47 -11.18
CA ASP A 136 4.05 8.42 -12.25
C ASP A 136 5.50 8.92 -12.14
N ASP A 137 6.19 8.66 -11.01
CA ASP A 137 7.55 9.12 -10.73
C ASP A 137 8.62 8.06 -11.03
N VAL A 138 8.22 6.82 -11.34
CA VAL A 138 9.15 5.68 -11.53
C VAL A 138 8.86 4.89 -12.81
N LYS A 139 9.83 4.09 -13.24
CA LYS A 139 9.64 3.20 -14.40
C LYS A 139 8.91 1.91 -14.05
N LYS A 140 9.14 1.40 -12.84
CA LYS A 140 8.54 0.15 -12.34
C LYS A 140 8.01 0.38 -10.94
N ILE A 141 6.77 -0.02 -10.71
CA ILE A 141 6.15 -0.04 -9.38
C ILE A 141 6.52 -1.32 -8.63
N LYS A 142 6.10 -1.45 -7.38
CA LYS A 142 6.26 -2.66 -6.56
C LYS A 142 5.78 -3.90 -7.34
N PRO A 143 6.49 -5.01 -7.28
CA PRO A 143 7.58 -5.37 -6.35
C PRO A 143 8.98 -4.89 -6.77
N ALA A 144 9.14 -4.03 -7.79
CA ALA A 144 10.43 -3.43 -8.09
C ALA A 144 10.80 -2.38 -7.00
N PRO A 145 12.12 -2.19 -6.75
CA PRO A 145 12.59 -1.31 -5.67
C PRO A 145 12.49 0.19 -5.97
N ASP A 146 12.12 0.57 -7.19
CA ASP A 146 12.27 1.91 -7.75
C ASP A 146 11.62 2.99 -6.87
N LEU A 147 10.39 2.76 -6.36
CA LEU A 147 9.67 3.70 -5.51
C LEU A 147 10.43 3.99 -4.21
N PHE A 148 10.93 2.96 -3.54
CA PHE A 148 11.65 3.12 -2.28
C PHE A 148 13.02 3.74 -2.48
N LEU A 149 13.75 3.37 -3.54
CA LEU A 149 15.03 4.00 -3.89
C LEU A 149 14.86 5.48 -4.27
N ALA A 150 13.80 5.80 -5.04
CA ALA A 150 13.47 7.19 -5.36
C ALA A 150 13.10 7.99 -4.11
N SER A 151 12.38 7.39 -3.16
CA SER A 151 12.02 8.03 -1.89
C SER A 151 13.27 8.33 -1.03
N CYS A 152 14.18 7.37 -0.90
CA CYS A 152 15.45 7.59 -0.20
C CYS A 152 16.25 8.74 -0.82
N LYS A 153 16.34 8.77 -2.16
CA LYS A 153 17.00 9.85 -2.88
C LYS A 153 16.34 11.21 -2.65
N ALA A 154 15.00 11.26 -2.69
CA ALA A 154 14.25 12.51 -2.50
C ALA A 154 14.35 13.03 -1.06
N LEU A 155 14.45 12.14 -0.06
CA LEU A 155 14.69 12.47 1.33
C LEU A 155 16.16 12.76 1.66
N GLU A 156 17.08 12.48 0.74
CA GLU A 156 18.54 12.60 0.95
C GLU A 156 19.03 11.75 2.14
N ILE A 157 18.57 10.49 2.21
CA ILE A 157 18.98 9.51 3.22
C ILE A 157 19.39 8.19 2.57
N SER A 158 20.24 7.41 3.24
CA SER A 158 20.62 6.09 2.73
C SER A 158 19.57 5.02 3.02
N THR A 159 19.59 3.94 2.25
CA THR A 159 18.71 2.78 2.48
C THR A 159 18.93 2.14 3.85
N SER A 160 20.15 2.14 4.35
CA SER A 160 20.52 1.60 5.67
C SER A 160 20.03 2.46 6.86
N GLU A 161 19.63 3.71 6.60
CA GLU A 161 19.09 4.66 7.60
C GLU A 161 17.57 4.80 7.48
N THR A 162 16.93 3.94 6.69
CA THR A 162 15.51 3.99 6.35
C THR A 162 14.77 2.74 6.85
N LEU A 163 13.54 2.93 7.30
CA LEU A 163 12.56 1.88 7.55
C LEU A 163 11.35 2.08 6.63
N VAL A 164 10.96 1.03 5.93
CA VAL A 164 9.69 0.98 5.17
C VAL A 164 8.59 0.46 6.08
N LEU A 165 7.42 1.10 6.04
CA LEU A 165 6.16 0.61 6.59
C LEU A 165 5.29 0.15 5.41
N GLU A 166 4.83 -1.08 5.46
CA GLU A 166 4.09 -1.75 4.38
C GLU A 166 3.00 -2.66 4.93
N ASP A 167 2.07 -3.09 4.07
CA ASP A 167 1.04 -4.06 4.42
C ASP A 167 1.07 -5.30 3.53
N SER A 168 1.72 -5.23 2.36
CA SER A 168 1.64 -6.22 1.27
C SER A 168 2.94 -7.01 1.05
N GLU A 169 2.79 -8.23 0.48
CA GLU A 169 3.95 -9.04 0.08
C GLU A 169 4.75 -8.37 -1.05
N ASN A 170 4.06 -7.70 -2.00
CA ASN A 170 4.74 -7.03 -3.11
C ASN A 170 5.55 -5.83 -2.61
N GLY A 171 5.05 -5.10 -1.62
CA GLY A 171 5.79 -4.04 -0.99
C GLY A 171 6.98 -4.54 -0.17
N LEU A 172 6.82 -5.64 0.59
CA LEU A 172 7.96 -6.27 1.27
C LEU A 172 9.05 -6.70 0.30
N LYS A 173 8.68 -7.35 -0.83
CA LYS A 173 9.63 -7.72 -1.89
C LYS A 173 10.36 -6.49 -2.45
N ALA A 174 9.65 -5.38 -2.66
CA ALA A 174 10.24 -4.14 -3.15
C ALA A 174 11.23 -3.54 -2.13
N ALA A 175 10.89 -3.51 -0.84
CA ALA A 175 11.78 -3.04 0.23
C ALA A 175 13.03 -3.91 0.36
N THR A 176 12.85 -5.23 0.33
CA THR A 176 13.97 -6.20 0.35
C THR A 176 14.89 -6.01 -0.85
N ALA A 177 14.32 -5.85 -2.05
CA ALA A 177 15.10 -5.60 -3.27
C ALA A 177 15.83 -4.24 -3.24
N ALA A 178 15.31 -3.25 -2.51
CA ALA A 178 15.96 -1.97 -2.27
C ALA A 178 17.05 -2.04 -1.18
N GLY A 179 17.17 -3.14 -0.46
CA GLY A 179 18.07 -3.29 0.69
C GLY A 179 17.63 -2.47 1.91
N ILE A 180 16.31 -2.27 2.06
CA ILE A 180 15.73 -1.47 3.16
C ILE A 180 14.98 -2.41 4.11
N LYS A 181 15.15 -2.22 5.42
CA LYS A 181 14.36 -2.91 6.44
C LYS A 181 12.88 -2.54 6.30
N CYS A 182 12.01 -3.52 6.45
CA CYS A 182 10.57 -3.33 6.30
C CYS A 182 9.82 -3.89 7.51
N ALA A 183 8.94 -3.09 8.10
CA ALA A 183 7.96 -3.53 9.07
C ALA A 183 6.59 -3.61 8.40
N ILE A 184 5.87 -4.69 8.68
CA ILE A 184 4.56 -4.96 8.11
C ILE A 184 3.45 -4.64 9.10
N VAL A 185 2.46 -3.87 8.65
CA VAL A 185 1.22 -3.61 9.38
C VAL A 185 0.06 -4.12 8.55
N THR A 186 -0.31 -5.38 8.77
CA THR A 186 -1.36 -6.08 8.00
C THR A 186 -2.74 -5.45 8.18
N ASN A 187 -3.61 -5.68 7.21
CA ASN A 187 -5.05 -5.42 7.26
C ASN A 187 -5.82 -6.73 6.95
N GLU A 188 -7.14 -6.67 6.88
CA GLU A 188 -7.99 -7.85 6.63
C GLU A 188 -7.64 -8.57 5.32
N ILE A 189 -7.25 -7.82 4.29
CA ILE A 189 -6.88 -8.38 2.99
C ILE A 189 -5.51 -9.05 3.03
N THR A 190 -4.54 -8.47 3.75
CA THR A 190 -3.15 -8.92 3.72
C THR A 190 -2.78 -9.85 4.86
N GLU A 191 -3.66 -10.03 5.86
CA GLU A 191 -3.46 -10.98 6.96
C GLU A 191 -3.16 -12.40 6.45
N GLY A 192 -2.17 -13.07 7.09
CA GLY A 192 -1.73 -14.42 6.70
C GLY A 192 -0.85 -14.48 5.45
N GLY A 193 -0.42 -13.35 4.90
CA GLY A 193 0.61 -13.28 3.85
C GLY A 193 1.98 -13.75 4.33
N ASN A 194 2.90 -14.01 3.40
CA ASN A 194 4.27 -14.40 3.71
C ASN A 194 5.14 -13.15 3.94
N PHE A 195 5.40 -12.85 5.21
CA PHE A 195 6.19 -11.71 5.65
C PHE A 195 7.47 -12.10 6.38
N SER A 196 8.04 -13.28 6.07
CA SER A 196 9.25 -13.83 6.73
C SER A 196 10.47 -12.91 6.68
N ASP A 197 10.59 -12.08 5.65
CA ASP A 197 11.71 -11.15 5.45
C ASP A 197 11.50 -9.78 6.14
N SER A 198 10.37 -9.58 6.81
CA SER A 198 10.12 -8.36 7.58
C SER A 198 10.86 -8.35 8.91
N VAL A 199 11.22 -7.16 9.40
CA VAL A 199 11.82 -7.00 10.74
C VAL A 199 10.77 -7.06 11.85
N LEU A 200 9.50 -6.84 11.50
CA LEU A 200 8.35 -6.93 12.40
C LEU A 200 7.08 -7.13 11.58
N GLN A 201 6.17 -7.93 12.09
CA GLN A 201 4.78 -8.01 11.63
C GLN A 201 3.85 -7.67 12.79
N THR A 202 2.86 -6.83 12.52
CA THR A 202 1.77 -6.44 13.43
C THR A 202 0.51 -6.13 12.63
N ASP A 203 -0.62 -5.95 13.30
CA ASP A 203 -1.90 -5.57 12.69
C ASP A 203 -2.30 -4.11 13.00
N ASN A 204 -1.52 -3.41 13.83
CA ASN A 204 -1.87 -2.05 14.25
C ASN A 204 -0.65 -1.17 14.53
N PHE A 205 -0.83 0.16 14.36
CA PHE A 205 0.20 1.17 14.63
C PHE A 205 0.44 1.45 16.12
N SER A 206 -0.43 0.96 17.00
CA SER A 206 -0.28 1.14 18.46
C SER A 206 0.63 0.09 19.10
N ASP A 207 1.12 -0.89 18.32
CA ASP A 207 2.05 -1.91 18.82
C ASP A 207 3.34 -1.27 19.32
N ASN A 208 3.65 -1.49 20.59
CA ASN A 208 4.86 -0.95 21.21
C ASN A 208 6.16 -1.46 20.56
N ARG A 209 6.14 -2.65 19.94
CA ARG A 209 7.29 -3.19 19.20
C ARG A 209 7.57 -2.35 17.96
N LEU A 210 6.50 -1.91 17.25
CA LEU A 210 6.62 -1.04 16.09
C LEU A 210 7.18 0.33 16.49
N LYS A 211 6.68 0.92 17.57
CA LYS A 211 7.20 2.19 18.11
C LYS A 211 8.66 2.08 18.52
N LYS A 212 9.04 0.95 19.10
CA LYS A 212 10.44 0.71 19.51
C LYS A 212 11.41 0.70 18.34
N LEU A 213 10.98 0.28 17.14
CA LEU A 213 11.81 0.32 15.93
C LEU A 213 12.26 1.74 15.56
N LEU A 214 11.53 2.79 15.97
CA LEU A 214 11.92 4.18 15.73
C LEU A 214 13.23 4.57 16.44
N PHE A 215 13.61 3.85 17.49
CA PHE A 215 14.76 4.15 18.34
C PHE A 215 15.89 3.10 18.24
N ASP A 216 15.54 1.85 17.90
CA ASP A 216 16.45 0.70 17.98
C ASP A 216 17.14 0.34 16.64
N LEU A 217 16.76 0.98 15.53
CA LEU A 217 17.32 0.78 14.18
C LEU A 217 18.33 1.89 13.79
#